data_08bffd18a984b61891f177a512faca99
#
_entry.id   08bffd18a984b61891f177a512faca99
#
_cell.length_a   1.000
_cell.length_b   1.000
_cell.length_c   1.000
_cell.angle_alpha   90.00
_cell.angle_beta   90.00
_cell.angle_gamma   90.00
#
_symmetry.space_group_name_H-M   'P 1'
#
loop_
_entity.id
_entity.type
_entity.pdbx_description
1 polymer ?
#
loop_
_entity_poly.entity_id
_entity_poly.type
_entity_poly.pdbx_seq_one_letter_code
_entity_poly.pdbx_strand_id
1 'polypeptide(L)'
;MKAPGLLPLFAAMAMGLLIPSGNAQEGDLAWAYPMNPPDFQLASDDGSIRRVPDSAAGYTLTQTRDRFAATDWHPGNHPPMPEVVARGRKPDVFACGWCHRADGAGGPENANLMGLPYAYFVQQMKDFRSGDRKTSIAKRAPTALMIAGSKTMSDAEIDETARYFSSLKPRTRLRVVETALVPKTIVHGWVLVDTGSGEQEAIGQRIIEVAENPADFESRDSRARFIAYVPPGSVSRGMELVRTGAEGRSVPCATCHGPELKGTDTIPPIVGRSPSYLARQIHDVRTGARAGANAAQ
;
A
#
# COMPACT_ATOMS: atom_id res chain seq x y z
N MET A 1 -49.95 28.13 64.12
CA MET A 1 -49.88 28.28 62.65
C MET A 1 -48.45 28.09 62.22
N LYS A 2 -48.12 26.95 61.57
CA LYS A 2 -46.77 26.57 61.12
C LYS A 2 -46.73 26.84 59.62
N ALA A 3 -45.75 27.61 59.16
CA ALA A 3 -45.46 27.84 57.75
C ALA A 3 -44.70 26.60 57.12
N PRO A 4 -44.98 26.27 55.87
CA PRO A 4 -44.25 25.15 55.21
C PRO A 4 -42.94 25.64 54.61
N GLY A 5 -41.90 24.83 54.81
CA GLY A 5 -40.57 25.07 54.29
C GLY A 5 -40.45 24.77 52.76
N LEU A 6 -39.77 25.67 52.06
CA LEU A 6 -39.30 25.43 50.65
C LEU A 6 -38.10 24.56 50.65
N LEU A 7 -38.18 23.44 49.89
CA LEU A 7 -37.01 22.67 49.47
C LEU A 7 -36.38 23.32 48.20
N PRO A 8 -35.05 23.44 48.10
CA PRO A 8 -34.43 23.86 46.87
C PRO A 8 -34.27 22.69 45.88
N LEU A 9 -34.76 22.89 44.67
CA LEU A 9 -34.56 22.01 43.53
C LEU A 9 -33.10 22.14 43.06
N PHE A 10 -32.28 21.10 43.23
CA PHE A 10 -30.99 21.01 42.59
C PHE A 10 -31.19 20.55 41.13
N ALA A 11 -31.04 21.47 40.18
CA ALA A 11 -30.93 21.15 38.78
C ALA A 11 -29.52 20.62 38.50
N ALA A 12 -29.40 19.31 38.29
CA ALA A 12 -28.15 18.68 37.81
C ALA A 12 -27.95 19.04 36.33
N MET A 13 -27.06 19.97 36.09
CA MET A 13 -26.61 20.32 34.73
C MET A 13 -25.66 19.25 34.24
N ALA A 14 -26.17 18.32 33.42
CA ALA A 14 -25.33 17.32 32.70
C ALA A 14 -24.51 18.06 31.65
N MET A 15 -23.25 18.34 31.98
CA MET A 15 -22.24 18.86 31.06
C MET A 15 -21.80 17.71 30.16
N GLY A 16 -22.45 17.57 29.01
CA GLY A 16 -22.03 16.62 27.97
C GLY A 16 -20.63 17.00 27.48
N LEU A 17 -19.67 16.19 27.84
CA LEU A 17 -18.33 16.21 27.20
C LEU A 17 -18.51 15.89 25.74
N LEU A 18 -18.56 16.88 24.88
CA LEU A 18 -18.33 16.77 23.46
C LEU A 18 -16.85 16.40 23.27
N ILE A 19 -16.58 15.11 23.10
CA ILE A 19 -15.29 14.66 22.61
C ILE A 19 -15.21 15.15 21.16
N PRO A 20 -14.30 16.06 20.82
CA PRO A 20 -14.14 16.45 19.43
C PRO A 20 -13.68 15.21 18.68
N SER A 21 -14.47 14.76 17.72
CA SER A 21 -14.01 13.82 16.68
C SER A 21 -12.89 14.53 15.93
N GLY A 22 -11.66 14.29 16.35
CA GLY A 22 -10.48 14.83 15.70
C GLY A 22 -10.46 14.30 14.27
N ASN A 23 -10.85 15.11 13.31
CA ASN A 23 -10.49 14.91 11.92
C ASN A 23 -8.96 14.93 11.91
N ALA A 24 -8.32 13.75 11.71
CA ALA A 24 -6.91 13.68 11.39
C ALA A 24 -6.72 14.57 10.14
N GLN A 25 -6.03 15.68 10.32
CA GLN A 25 -5.77 16.61 9.21
C GLN A 25 -4.99 15.86 8.12
N GLU A 26 -5.27 16.16 6.85
CA GLU A 26 -4.54 15.59 5.70
C GLU A 26 -3.02 15.67 5.86
N GLY A 27 -2.50 16.61 6.65
CA GLY A 27 -1.08 16.76 6.99
C GLY A 27 -0.49 15.60 7.79
N ASP A 28 -1.27 14.94 8.64
CA ASP A 28 -0.76 13.89 9.54
C ASP A 28 -0.43 12.57 8.82
N LEU A 29 -0.96 12.35 7.61
CA LEU A 29 -0.73 11.14 6.80
C LEU A 29 0.03 11.39 5.49
N ALA A 30 0.59 12.59 5.28
CA ALA A 30 1.35 12.92 4.07
C ALA A 30 2.48 11.91 3.78
N TRP A 31 3.11 11.37 4.83
CA TRP A 31 4.12 10.32 4.73
C TRP A 31 3.60 9.03 4.09
N ALA A 32 2.32 8.72 4.25
CA ALA A 32 1.69 7.53 3.67
C ALA A 32 1.32 7.72 2.18
N TYR A 33 1.23 8.96 1.72
CA TYR A 33 0.89 9.34 0.36
C TYR A 33 1.99 10.17 -0.31
N PRO A 34 3.22 9.66 -0.43
CA PRO A 34 4.30 10.42 -1.06
C PRO A 34 3.89 10.89 -2.46
N MET A 35 4.06 12.18 -2.71
CA MET A 35 3.75 12.83 -3.98
C MET A 35 5.03 13.41 -4.55
N ASN A 36 5.33 13.12 -5.83
CA ASN A 36 6.46 13.75 -6.48
C ASN A 36 6.31 15.28 -6.45
N PRO A 37 7.39 16.02 -6.19
CA PRO A 37 7.36 17.47 -6.28
C PRO A 37 7.02 17.92 -7.71
N PRO A 38 6.52 19.15 -7.90
CA PRO A 38 6.09 19.62 -9.23
C PRO A 38 7.19 19.64 -10.28
N ASP A 39 8.42 19.83 -9.86
CA ASP A 39 9.65 19.87 -10.69
C ASP A 39 10.34 18.50 -10.81
N PHE A 40 9.70 17.43 -10.33
CA PHE A 40 10.25 16.09 -10.39
C PHE A 40 10.54 15.65 -11.82
N GLN A 41 11.77 15.28 -12.06
CA GLN A 41 12.21 14.71 -13.32
C GLN A 41 12.88 13.36 -13.10
N LEU A 42 12.59 12.42 -13.98
CA LEU A 42 13.29 11.15 -14.01
C LEU A 42 14.71 11.36 -14.54
N ALA A 43 15.68 10.65 -13.97
CA ALA A 43 17.04 10.65 -14.48
C ALA A 43 17.07 10.25 -15.96
N SER A 44 17.92 10.90 -16.76
CA SER A 44 18.13 10.55 -18.15
C SER A 44 18.76 9.15 -18.26
N ASP A 45 18.36 8.43 -19.30
CA ASP A 45 19.02 7.16 -19.67
C ASP A 45 20.32 7.47 -20.43
N ASP A 46 21.41 6.97 -19.94
CA ASP A 46 22.73 7.07 -20.57
C ASP A 46 22.99 5.89 -21.55
N GLY A 47 22.01 5.00 -21.74
CA GLY A 47 22.10 3.81 -22.57
C GLY A 47 22.89 2.66 -21.94
N SER A 48 23.37 2.81 -20.71
CA SER A 48 24.12 1.74 -20.03
C SER A 48 23.21 0.56 -19.70
N ILE A 49 23.77 -0.65 -19.84
CA ILE A 49 23.08 -1.89 -19.48
C ILE A 49 23.18 -2.10 -17.96
N ARG A 50 22.06 -1.98 -17.28
CA ARG A 50 21.94 -2.31 -15.86
C ARG A 50 21.83 -3.80 -15.67
N ARG A 51 22.32 -4.28 -14.54
CA ARG A 51 22.25 -5.66 -14.09
C ARG A 51 21.90 -5.69 -12.60
N VAL A 52 21.25 -6.77 -12.20
CA VAL A 52 20.97 -7.02 -10.77
C VAL A 52 21.64 -8.35 -10.36
N PRO A 53 21.90 -8.56 -9.06
CA PRO A 53 22.48 -9.80 -8.57
C PRO A 53 21.66 -11.04 -9.01
N ASP A 54 22.35 -12.14 -9.29
CA ASP A 54 21.75 -13.43 -9.65
C ASP A 54 20.81 -13.39 -10.87
N SER A 55 21.04 -12.46 -11.80
CA SER A 55 20.32 -12.35 -13.06
C SER A 55 21.27 -12.35 -14.25
N ALA A 56 20.93 -13.13 -15.27
CA ALA A 56 21.60 -13.08 -16.57
C ALA A 56 21.05 -11.96 -17.47
N ALA A 57 19.89 -11.39 -17.14
CA ALA A 57 19.26 -10.33 -17.91
C ALA A 57 20.03 -9.01 -17.80
N GLY A 58 19.80 -8.12 -18.77
CA GLY A 58 20.31 -6.78 -18.78
C GLY A 58 19.32 -5.84 -19.45
N TYR A 59 19.07 -4.68 -18.83
CA TYR A 59 18.13 -3.68 -19.34
C TYR A 59 18.73 -2.28 -19.25
N THR A 60 18.42 -1.44 -20.23
CA THR A 60 18.64 0.02 -20.07
C THR A 60 17.57 0.61 -19.16
N LEU A 61 17.80 1.84 -18.70
CA LEU A 61 16.81 2.54 -17.90
C LEU A 61 15.52 2.81 -18.69
N THR A 62 15.63 3.11 -20.00
CA THR A 62 14.49 3.23 -20.91
C THR A 62 13.66 1.96 -20.96
N GLN A 63 14.31 0.79 -21.08
CA GLN A 63 13.60 -0.48 -21.10
C GLN A 63 12.86 -0.77 -19.79
N THR A 64 13.46 -0.47 -18.62
CA THR A 64 12.78 -0.66 -17.33
C THR A 64 11.61 0.30 -17.12
N ARG A 65 11.54 1.38 -17.90
CA ARG A 65 10.49 2.41 -17.85
C ARG A 65 9.39 2.22 -18.88
N ASP A 66 9.55 1.27 -19.80
CA ASP A 66 8.50 0.96 -20.79
C ASP A 66 7.28 0.36 -20.08
N ARG A 67 6.18 1.11 -20.13
CA ARG A 67 4.91 0.70 -19.49
C ARG A 67 4.26 -0.52 -20.13
N PHE A 68 4.72 -0.89 -21.33
CA PHE A 68 4.24 -2.04 -22.09
C PHE A 68 5.25 -3.19 -22.09
N ALA A 69 6.16 -3.23 -21.10
CA ALA A 69 7.08 -4.33 -20.88
C ALA A 69 7.31 -4.52 -19.37
N ALA A 70 6.99 -5.68 -18.86
CA ALA A 70 7.37 -6.06 -17.50
C ALA A 70 8.89 -6.32 -17.50
N THR A 71 9.62 -5.62 -16.62
CA THR A 71 11.04 -5.92 -16.37
C THR A 71 11.13 -7.23 -15.60
N ASP A 72 11.67 -8.26 -16.23
CA ASP A 72 11.78 -9.59 -15.65
C ASP A 72 13.25 -10.01 -15.49
N TRP A 73 13.78 -9.75 -14.31
CA TRP A 73 15.15 -10.10 -13.94
C TRP A 73 15.31 -11.59 -13.59
N HIS A 74 14.24 -12.24 -13.15
CA HIS A 74 14.28 -13.57 -12.53
C HIS A 74 13.15 -14.47 -13.05
N PRO A 75 13.16 -14.81 -14.36
CA PRO A 75 12.06 -15.57 -14.98
C PRO A 75 11.84 -16.97 -14.37
N GLY A 76 12.85 -17.51 -13.70
CA GLY A 76 12.70 -18.77 -12.96
C GLY A 76 11.95 -18.68 -11.62
N ASN A 77 11.57 -17.49 -11.16
CA ASN A 77 10.92 -17.30 -9.88
C ASN A 77 9.38 -17.31 -9.94
N HIS A 78 8.80 -17.39 -11.13
CA HIS A 78 7.36 -17.37 -11.35
C HIS A 78 7.00 -18.17 -12.62
N PRO A 79 5.75 -18.61 -12.78
CA PRO A 79 5.28 -19.20 -14.03
C PRO A 79 5.40 -18.21 -15.22
N PRO A 80 5.32 -18.68 -16.46
CA PRO A 80 5.24 -17.79 -17.62
C PRO A 80 4.14 -16.75 -17.44
N MET A 81 4.48 -15.49 -17.68
CA MET A 81 3.54 -14.37 -17.57
C MET A 81 2.54 -14.42 -18.73
N PRO A 82 1.23 -14.26 -18.48
CA PRO A 82 0.26 -13.95 -19.52
C PRO A 82 0.61 -12.65 -20.26
N GLU A 83 0.16 -12.51 -21.50
CA GLU A 83 0.49 -11.35 -22.33
C GLU A 83 0.09 -10.03 -21.68
N VAL A 84 -1.09 -9.97 -21.04
CA VAL A 84 -1.55 -8.78 -20.32
C VAL A 84 -0.66 -8.42 -19.13
N VAL A 85 -0.02 -9.40 -18.50
CA VAL A 85 0.92 -9.18 -17.41
C VAL A 85 2.29 -8.75 -17.94
N ALA A 86 2.77 -9.41 -19.00
CA ALA A 86 4.10 -9.18 -19.58
C ALA A 86 4.16 -7.89 -20.39
N ARG A 87 3.16 -7.59 -21.21
CA ARG A 87 3.16 -6.51 -22.21
C ARG A 87 1.93 -5.61 -22.17
N GLY A 88 0.84 -6.04 -21.54
CA GLY A 88 -0.41 -5.31 -21.59
C GLY A 88 -1.00 -5.26 -23.00
N ARG A 89 -1.80 -4.24 -23.27
CA ARG A 89 -2.41 -4.02 -24.61
C ARG A 89 -2.41 -2.53 -24.94
N LYS A 90 -1.56 -2.14 -25.90
CA LYS A 90 -1.46 -0.75 -26.36
C LYS A 90 -2.80 -0.27 -26.97
N PRO A 91 -3.13 1.01 -26.81
CA PRO A 91 -2.41 2.03 -26.04
C PRO A 91 -2.86 2.09 -24.56
N ASP A 92 -3.89 1.37 -24.11
CA ASP A 92 -4.69 1.69 -22.92
C ASP A 92 -4.40 0.79 -21.71
N VAL A 93 -3.94 -0.44 -21.92
CA VAL A 93 -3.67 -1.40 -20.85
C VAL A 93 -2.17 -1.57 -20.69
N PHE A 94 -1.60 -0.97 -19.66
CA PHE A 94 -0.19 -1.17 -19.33
C PHE A 94 0.09 -2.59 -18.83
N ALA A 95 1.30 -3.09 -19.06
CA ALA A 95 1.74 -4.36 -18.50
C ALA A 95 1.55 -4.37 -16.97
N CYS A 96 0.77 -5.30 -16.44
CA CYS A 96 0.54 -5.37 -14.98
C CYS A 96 1.87 -5.56 -14.24
N GLY A 97 2.77 -6.38 -14.81
CA GLY A 97 4.11 -6.63 -14.28
C GLY A 97 5.03 -5.42 -14.31
N TRP A 98 4.74 -4.39 -15.12
CA TRP A 98 5.50 -3.16 -15.07
C TRP A 98 5.35 -2.44 -13.71
N CYS A 99 4.13 -2.30 -13.19
CA CYS A 99 3.88 -1.69 -11.87
C CYS A 99 4.09 -2.68 -10.72
N HIS A 100 3.51 -3.87 -10.86
CA HIS A 100 3.44 -4.84 -9.75
C HIS A 100 4.63 -5.81 -9.72
N ARG A 101 5.61 -5.68 -10.62
CA ARG A 101 6.71 -6.59 -10.89
C ARG A 101 6.24 -7.90 -11.54
N ALA A 102 7.16 -8.59 -12.21
CA ALA A 102 6.87 -9.86 -12.88
C ALA A 102 6.26 -10.89 -11.91
N ASP A 103 6.75 -10.95 -10.69
CA ASP A 103 6.31 -11.88 -9.65
C ASP A 103 5.21 -11.31 -8.72
N GLY A 104 4.64 -10.14 -9.01
CA GLY A 104 3.60 -9.55 -8.20
C GLY A 104 4.06 -8.90 -6.90
N ALA A 105 5.36 -8.77 -6.65
CA ALA A 105 5.88 -8.24 -5.39
C ALA A 105 5.45 -6.81 -5.09
N GLY A 106 5.23 -5.99 -6.12
CA GLY A 106 4.91 -4.58 -5.95
C GLY A 106 6.04 -3.79 -5.28
N GLY A 107 5.65 -2.75 -4.58
CA GLY A 107 6.51 -1.87 -3.80
C GLY A 107 5.68 -1.05 -2.81
N PRO A 108 6.27 -0.10 -2.06
CA PRO A 108 5.51 0.77 -1.18
C PRO A 108 4.44 1.60 -1.91
N GLU A 109 4.67 1.89 -3.20
CA GLU A 109 3.74 2.66 -4.05
C GLU A 109 2.57 1.83 -4.57
N ASN A 110 2.75 0.52 -4.71
CA ASN A 110 1.83 -0.42 -5.35
C ASN A 110 1.48 -1.60 -4.45
N ALA A 111 0.34 -2.24 -4.72
CA ALA A 111 -0.04 -3.46 -4.01
C ALA A 111 0.90 -4.61 -4.35
N ASN A 112 1.30 -5.38 -3.34
CA ASN A 112 1.80 -6.73 -3.53
C ASN A 112 0.62 -7.65 -3.88
N LEU A 113 0.68 -8.29 -5.05
CA LEU A 113 -0.38 -9.12 -5.61
C LEU A 113 -0.16 -10.62 -5.40
N MET A 114 1.05 -11.02 -4.95
CA MET A 114 1.38 -12.44 -4.73
C MET A 114 0.39 -13.13 -3.82
N GLY A 115 -0.25 -14.20 -4.31
CA GLY A 115 -1.14 -15.04 -3.53
C GLY A 115 -2.40 -14.32 -3.03
N LEU A 116 -2.81 -13.22 -3.67
CA LEU A 116 -4.14 -12.65 -3.40
C LEU A 116 -5.22 -13.66 -3.82
N PRO A 117 -6.29 -13.84 -3.03
CA PRO A 117 -7.41 -14.68 -3.44
C PRO A 117 -7.97 -14.21 -4.80
N TYR A 118 -8.23 -15.16 -5.68
CA TYR A 118 -8.77 -14.87 -7.03
C TYR A 118 -10.04 -14.01 -6.97
N ALA A 119 -11.01 -14.40 -6.14
CA ALA A 119 -12.27 -13.67 -6.01
C ALA A 119 -12.07 -12.24 -5.51
N TYR A 120 -11.16 -12.04 -4.54
CA TYR A 120 -10.79 -10.72 -4.06
C TYR A 120 -10.14 -9.87 -5.17
N PHE A 121 -9.20 -10.46 -5.95
CA PHE A 121 -8.55 -9.75 -7.04
C PHE A 121 -9.57 -9.26 -8.07
N VAL A 122 -10.44 -10.15 -8.55
CA VAL A 122 -11.50 -9.80 -9.52
C VAL A 122 -12.42 -8.71 -8.98
N GLN A 123 -12.83 -8.81 -7.70
CA GLN A 123 -13.66 -7.78 -7.08
C GLN A 123 -12.95 -6.44 -7.03
N GLN A 124 -11.66 -6.40 -6.68
CA GLN A 124 -10.92 -5.14 -6.64
C GLN A 124 -10.78 -4.48 -8.03
N MET A 125 -10.65 -5.26 -9.09
CA MET A 125 -10.65 -4.71 -10.45
C MET A 125 -12.02 -4.14 -10.84
N LYS A 126 -13.11 -4.78 -10.42
CA LYS A 126 -14.48 -4.25 -10.58
C LYS A 126 -14.68 -2.95 -9.80
N ASP A 127 -14.20 -2.88 -8.55
CA ASP A 127 -14.29 -1.69 -7.70
C ASP A 127 -13.48 -0.51 -8.29
N PHE A 128 -12.32 -0.75 -8.89
CA PHE A 128 -11.59 0.28 -9.64
C PHE A 128 -12.37 0.74 -10.87
N ARG A 129 -12.95 -0.20 -11.63
CA ARG A 129 -13.72 0.08 -12.86
C ARG A 129 -14.98 0.90 -12.56
N SER A 130 -15.74 0.58 -11.51
CA SER A 130 -16.92 1.33 -11.08
C SER A 130 -16.57 2.67 -10.42
N GLY A 131 -15.34 2.81 -9.90
CA GLY A 131 -14.92 3.96 -9.11
C GLY A 131 -15.27 3.85 -7.63
N ASP A 132 -15.67 2.67 -7.14
CA ASP A 132 -15.88 2.41 -5.72
C ASP A 132 -14.54 2.28 -4.96
N ARG A 133 -13.46 1.98 -5.68
CA ARG A 133 -12.10 2.01 -5.16
C ARG A 133 -11.32 3.18 -5.75
N LYS A 134 -11.08 4.18 -4.92
CA LYS A 134 -10.30 5.39 -5.18
C LYS A 134 -9.20 5.54 -4.12
N THR A 135 -8.63 6.71 -4.03
CA THR A 135 -7.76 7.15 -2.94
C THR A 135 -8.21 8.51 -2.44
N SER A 136 -8.06 8.78 -1.16
CA SER A 136 -8.36 10.08 -0.54
C SER A 136 -7.53 11.23 -1.13
N ILE A 137 -6.36 10.93 -1.71
CA ILE A 137 -5.52 11.89 -2.41
C ILE A 137 -5.71 11.74 -3.93
N ALA A 138 -6.68 12.44 -4.49
CA ALA A 138 -7.13 12.28 -5.88
C ALA A 138 -6.03 12.45 -6.94
N LYS A 139 -5.01 13.27 -6.67
CA LYS A 139 -3.88 13.51 -7.60
C LYS A 139 -2.82 12.40 -7.59
N ARG A 140 -2.97 11.37 -6.75
CA ARG A 140 -1.99 10.28 -6.66
C ARG A 140 -2.06 9.36 -7.88
N ALA A 141 -1.05 9.42 -8.74
CA ALA A 141 -1.02 8.73 -10.03
C ALA A 141 -1.16 7.19 -9.96
N PRO A 142 -0.54 6.43 -9.04
CA PRO A 142 -0.70 4.97 -9.03
C PRO A 142 -2.15 4.49 -9.00
N THR A 143 -3.01 5.10 -8.17
CA THR A 143 -4.43 4.73 -8.12
C THR A 143 -5.20 5.21 -9.36
N ALA A 144 -4.91 6.40 -9.87
CA ALA A 144 -5.53 6.92 -11.10
C ALA A 144 -5.24 6.01 -12.29
N LEU A 145 -4.02 5.47 -12.41
CA LEU A 145 -3.64 4.52 -13.46
C LEU A 145 -4.38 3.19 -13.34
N MET A 146 -4.59 2.70 -12.10
CA MET A 146 -5.40 1.48 -11.87
C MET A 146 -6.86 1.68 -12.30
N ILE A 147 -7.45 2.84 -11.98
CA ILE A 147 -8.82 3.19 -12.41
C ILE A 147 -8.90 3.27 -13.94
N ALA A 148 -7.96 3.95 -14.59
CA ALA A 148 -7.95 4.09 -16.04
C ALA A 148 -7.80 2.72 -16.73
N GLY A 149 -6.81 1.92 -16.33
CA GLY A 149 -6.57 0.60 -16.90
C GLY A 149 -7.74 -0.38 -16.68
N SER A 150 -8.35 -0.39 -15.47
CA SER A 150 -9.47 -1.28 -15.18
C SER A 150 -10.71 -1.02 -16.04
N LYS A 151 -10.90 0.22 -16.49
CA LYS A 151 -12.02 0.60 -17.38
C LYS A 151 -11.86 0.06 -18.81
N THR A 152 -10.62 -0.12 -19.24
CA THR A 152 -10.29 -0.55 -20.61
C THR A 152 -9.99 -2.05 -20.72
N MET A 153 -9.64 -2.71 -19.61
CA MET A 153 -9.43 -4.15 -19.59
C MET A 153 -10.72 -4.91 -19.85
N SER A 154 -10.65 -5.97 -20.63
CA SER A 154 -11.74 -6.96 -20.77
C SER A 154 -11.85 -7.83 -19.52
N ASP A 155 -12.98 -8.51 -19.33
CA ASP A 155 -13.16 -9.45 -18.23
C ASP A 155 -12.23 -10.67 -18.36
N ALA A 156 -11.91 -11.07 -19.59
CA ALA A 156 -10.93 -12.13 -19.85
C ALA A 156 -9.51 -11.73 -19.40
N GLU A 157 -9.08 -10.49 -19.69
CA GLU A 157 -7.78 -9.98 -19.20
C GLU A 157 -7.72 -9.90 -17.69
N ILE A 158 -8.83 -9.52 -17.03
CA ILE A 158 -8.94 -9.51 -15.57
C ILE A 158 -8.85 -10.93 -15.01
N ASP A 159 -9.58 -11.88 -15.60
CA ASP A 159 -9.57 -13.29 -15.20
C ASP A 159 -8.14 -13.88 -15.30
N GLU A 160 -7.49 -13.71 -16.43
CA GLU A 160 -6.15 -14.21 -16.69
C GLU A 160 -5.12 -13.61 -15.71
N THR A 161 -5.19 -12.29 -15.49
CA THR A 161 -4.34 -11.59 -14.53
C THR A 161 -4.57 -12.08 -13.10
N ALA A 162 -5.84 -12.27 -12.70
CA ALA A 162 -6.21 -12.76 -11.39
C ALA A 162 -5.67 -14.18 -11.14
N ARG A 163 -5.83 -15.10 -12.11
CA ARG A 163 -5.27 -16.47 -12.02
C ARG A 163 -3.76 -16.45 -11.86
N TYR A 164 -3.08 -15.63 -12.65
CA TYR A 164 -1.63 -15.53 -12.58
C TYR A 164 -1.15 -15.09 -11.20
N PHE A 165 -1.59 -13.93 -10.72
CA PHE A 165 -1.10 -13.41 -9.44
C PHE A 165 -1.58 -14.22 -8.22
N SER A 166 -2.76 -14.85 -8.30
CA SER A 166 -3.25 -15.73 -7.24
C SER A 166 -2.45 -17.03 -7.13
N SER A 167 -1.86 -17.50 -8.21
CA SER A 167 -1.01 -18.71 -8.21
C SER A 167 0.37 -18.50 -7.59
N LEU A 168 0.80 -17.25 -7.44
CA LEU A 168 2.14 -16.92 -6.95
C LEU A 168 2.25 -17.12 -5.44
N LYS A 169 3.38 -17.66 -5.00
CA LYS A 169 3.65 -17.89 -3.58
C LYS A 169 4.09 -16.57 -2.91
N PRO A 170 3.38 -16.12 -1.85
CA PRO A 170 3.77 -14.94 -1.10
C PRO A 170 5.20 -15.05 -0.56
N ARG A 171 5.94 -13.95 -0.66
CA ARG A 171 7.29 -13.81 -0.09
C ARG A 171 7.39 -12.48 0.63
N THR A 172 7.98 -12.49 1.83
CA THR A 172 8.24 -11.26 2.59
C THR A 172 9.59 -10.67 2.18
N ARG A 173 9.60 -9.39 1.86
CA ARG A 173 10.80 -8.61 1.50
C ARG A 173 10.93 -7.37 2.35
N LEU A 174 10.23 -7.36 3.44
CA LEU A 174 10.13 -6.22 4.34
C LEU A 174 10.68 -6.61 5.71
N ARG A 175 11.51 -5.73 6.26
CA ARG A 175 11.96 -5.77 7.63
C ARG A 175 11.41 -4.55 8.38
N VAL A 176 10.80 -4.77 9.54
CA VAL A 176 10.31 -3.70 10.41
C VAL A 176 11.39 -3.38 11.45
N VAL A 177 11.64 -2.09 11.65
CA VAL A 177 12.63 -1.59 12.62
C VAL A 177 11.97 -0.52 13.50
N GLU A 178 11.88 -0.77 14.79
CA GLU A 178 11.46 0.23 15.77
C GLU A 178 12.61 1.17 16.10
N THR A 179 12.39 2.47 15.88
CA THR A 179 13.42 3.50 16.13
C THR A 179 12.80 4.87 16.35
N ALA A 180 13.51 5.73 17.07
CA ALA A 180 13.13 7.13 17.22
C ALA A 180 13.69 8.04 16.11
N LEU A 181 14.77 7.62 15.44
CA LEU A 181 15.45 8.36 14.39
C LEU A 181 15.48 7.53 13.10
N VAL A 182 15.26 8.19 11.98
CA VAL A 182 15.27 7.58 10.64
C VAL A 182 16.16 8.36 9.70
N PRO A 183 16.67 7.75 8.63
CA PRO A 183 17.31 8.49 7.56
C PRO A 183 16.42 9.61 7.04
N LYS A 184 16.99 10.77 6.75
CA LYS A 184 16.27 11.84 6.04
C LYS A 184 15.88 11.38 4.66
N THR A 185 14.62 11.59 4.29
CA THR A 185 14.06 11.06 3.04
C THR A 185 13.55 12.17 2.13
N ILE A 186 13.55 11.86 0.83
CA ILE A 186 12.88 12.65 -0.21
C ILE A 186 11.85 11.77 -0.92
N VAL A 187 10.91 12.38 -1.62
CA VAL A 187 9.98 11.65 -2.48
C VAL A 187 10.57 11.47 -3.87
N HIS A 188 10.62 10.23 -4.33
CA HIS A 188 11.04 9.87 -5.68
C HIS A 188 10.18 8.73 -6.22
N GLY A 189 9.46 8.94 -7.32
CA GLY A 189 8.62 7.89 -7.93
C GLY A 189 7.47 7.41 -7.04
N TRP A 190 6.87 8.32 -6.25
CA TRP A 190 5.77 8.06 -5.29
C TRP A 190 6.15 7.18 -4.10
N VAL A 191 7.44 7.08 -3.79
CA VAL A 191 7.97 6.43 -2.58
C VAL A 191 8.91 7.38 -1.85
N LEU A 192 9.19 7.05 -0.59
CA LEU A 192 10.27 7.69 0.17
C LEU A 192 11.60 7.01 -0.17
N VAL A 193 12.62 7.80 -0.41
CA VAL A 193 13.98 7.34 -0.68
C VAL A 193 14.93 8.03 0.28
N ASP A 194 15.84 7.27 0.87
CA ASP A 194 16.95 7.82 1.67
C ASP A 194 17.77 8.80 0.82
N THR A 195 18.06 9.98 1.35
CA THR A 195 18.90 10.97 0.67
C THR A 195 20.34 10.53 0.45
N GLY A 196 20.80 9.52 1.20
CA GLY A 196 22.20 9.08 1.23
C GLY A 196 23.15 10.09 1.89
N SER A 197 22.63 11.17 2.48
CA SER A 197 23.44 12.21 3.14
C SER A 197 24.02 11.78 4.48
N GLY A 198 23.52 10.69 5.08
CA GLY A 198 23.80 10.30 6.45
C GLY A 198 23.05 11.11 7.51
N GLU A 199 22.29 12.13 7.11
CA GLU A 199 21.43 12.89 8.02
C GLU A 199 20.27 12.05 8.52
N GLN A 200 19.87 12.30 9.77
CA GLN A 200 18.72 11.66 10.40
C GLN A 200 17.69 12.68 10.83
N GLU A 201 16.45 12.24 10.93
CA GLU A 201 15.33 13.03 11.47
C GLU A 201 14.50 12.20 12.45
N ALA A 202 13.75 12.87 13.33
CA ALA A 202 12.83 12.20 14.24
C ALA A 202 11.70 11.54 13.45
N ILE A 203 11.39 10.27 13.75
CA ILE A 203 10.32 9.54 13.07
C ILE A 203 8.94 10.10 13.43
N GLY A 204 8.75 10.65 14.63
CA GLY A 204 7.43 11.09 15.11
C GLY A 204 6.41 9.94 15.12
N GLN A 205 5.24 10.17 14.55
CA GLN A 205 4.16 9.17 14.43
C GLN A 205 4.04 8.60 13.01
N ARG A 206 5.14 8.60 12.27
CA ARG A 206 5.17 8.16 10.86
C ARG A 206 5.59 6.69 10.73
N ILE A 207 5.27 6.10 9.58
CA ILE A 207 5.96 4.92 9.04
C ILE A 207 6.84 5.42 7.90
N ILE A 208 8.12 5.16 7.95
CA ILE A 208 9.07 5.51 6.88
C ILE A 208 9.53 4.21 6.23
N GLU A 209 9.09 3.97 5.01
CA GLU A 209 9.38 2.76 4.25
C GLU A 209 10.27 3.10 3.07
N VAL A 210 11.49 2.57 3.06
CA VAL A 210 12.52 2.81 2.06
C VAL A 210 13.08 1.51 1.52
N ALA A 211 13.59 1.52 0.29
CA ALA A 211 14.36 0.41 -0.24
C ALA A 211 15.69 0.26 0.51
N GLU A 212 16.10 -0.98 0.83
CA GLU A 212 17.44 -1.25 1.40
C GLU A 212 18.53 -0.85 0.40
N ASN A 213 18.30 -1.09 -0.89
CA ASN A 213 19.14 -0.64 -1.99
C ASN A 213 18.27 0.14 -3.00
N PRO A 214 18.41 1.47 -3.09
CA PRO A 214 17.65 2.28 -4.04
C PRO A 214 17.85 1.87 -5.50
N ALA A 215 19.04 1.37 -5.89
CA ALA A 215 19.32 0.94 -7.26
C ALA A 215 18.51 -0.29 -7.68
N ASP A 216 18.28 -1.25 -6.77
CA ASP A 216 17.44 -2.42 -7.03
C ASP A 216 15.99 -2.00 -7.25
N PHE A 217 15.50 -1.06 -6.43
CA PHE A 217 14.15 -0.51 -6.60
C PHE A 217 14.00 0.24 -7.93
N GLU A 218 14.96 1.13 -8.28
CA GLU A 218 14.96 1.87 -9.54
C GLU A 218 15.03 0.92 -10.75
N SER A 219 15.81 -0.14 -10.65
CA SER A 219 15.92 -1.20 -11.66
C SER A 219 14.68 -2.08 -11.73
N ARG A 220 13.68 -1.86 -10.88
CA ARG A 220 12.46 -2.68 -10.77
C ARG A 220 12.75 -4.14 -10.47
N ASP A 221 13.83 -4.40 -9.73
CA ASP A 221 14.13 -5.77 -9.31
C ASP A 221 13.01 -6.30 -8.42
N SER A 222 12.44 -7.41 -8.86
CA SER A 222 11.41 -8.12 -8.10
C SER A 222 11.93 -8.68 -6.76
N ARG A 223 13.24 -8.71 -6.53
CA ARG A 223 13.88 -9.08 -5.25
C ARG A 223 14.28 -7.90 -4.38
N ALA A 224 14.01 -6.66 -4.79
CA ALA A 224 14.26 -5.47 -3.98
C ALA A 224 13.66 -5.62 -2.57
N ARG A 225 14.45 -5.33 -1.56
CA ARG A 225 14.07 -5.42 -0.13
C ARG A 225 13.79 -4.04 0.42
N PHE A 226 12.96 -3.99 1.46
CA PHE A 226 12.53 -2.75 2.09
C PHE A 226 12.71 -2.80 3.60
N ILE A 227 12.95 -1.62 4.19
CA ILE A 227 12.90 -1.40 5.62
C ILE A 227 11.72 -0.48 5.90
N ALA A 228 10.84 -0.89 6.82
CA ALA A 228 9.82 -0.04 7.39
C ALA A 228 10.26 0.36 8.80
N TYR A 229 10.66 1.60 8.95
CA TYR A 229 10.91 2.21 10.25
C TYR A 229 9.59 2.63 10.87
N VAL A 230 9.42 2.30 12.15
CA VAL A 230 8.21 2.62 12.92
C VAL A 230 8.61 3.17 14.31
N PRO A 231 7.76 3.96 14.98
CA PRO A 231 8.03 4.45 16.32
C PRO A 231 8.21 3.31 17.33
N PRO A 232 9.03 3.48 18.37
CA PRO A 232 9.19 2.48 19.43
C PRO A 232 7.87 2.02 20.03
N GLY A 233 7.71 0.71 20.25
CA GLY A 233 6.50 0.07 20.77
C GLY A 233 5.38 -0.12 19.73
N SER A 234 5.59 0.21 18.46
CA SER A 234 4.57 0.07 17.41
C SER A 234 4.20 -1.39 17.14
N VAL A 235 5.18 -2.29 17.17
CA VAL A 235 4.93 -3.73 16.94
C VAL A 235 4.03 -4.30 18.04
N SER A 236 4.31 -3.99 19.31
CA SER A 236 3.49 -4.43 20.44
C SER A 236 2.04 -3.91 20.34
N ARG A 237 1.87 -2.60 20.12
CA ARG A 237 0.53 -2.00 19.92
C ARG A 237 -0.20 -2.58 18.73
N GLY A 238 0.51 -2.85 17.65
CA GLY A 238 -0.06 -3.49 16.45
C GLY A 238 -0.54 -4.92 16.73
N MET A 239 0.23 -5.69 17.48
CA MET A 239 -0.18 -7.05 17.90
C MET A 239 -1.43 -7.04 18.77
N GLU A 240 -1.53 -6.08 19.70
CA GLU A 240 -2.72 -5.90 20.52
C GLU A 240 -3.93 -5.53 19.66
N LEU A 241 -3.79 -4.56 18.75
CA LEU A 241 -4.85 -4.18 17.82
C LEU A 241 -5.32 -5.38 16.98
N VAL A 242 -4.40 -6.18 16.47
CA VAL A 242 -4.72 -7.37 15.65
C VAL A 242 -5.51 -8.41 16.44
N ARG A 243 -5.16 -8.64 17.71
CA ARG A 243 -5.73 -9.71 18.53
C ARG A 243 -7.01 -9.31 19.27
N THR A 244 -7.08 -8.08 19.76
CA THR A 244 -8.12 -7.61 20.69
C THR A 244 -8.92 -6.43 20.18
N GLY A 245 -8.52 -5.83 19.05
CA GLY A 245 -9.12 -4.60 18.58
C GLY A 245 -8.81 -3.40 19.49
N ALA A 246 -7.66 -3.44 20.19
CA ALA A 246 -7.24 -2.42 21.14
C ALA A 246 -8.32 -2.17 22.22
N GLU A 247 -8.62 -3.19 22.99
CA GLU A 247 -9.64 -3.17 24.08
C GLU A 247 -11.07 -2.87 23.57
N GLY A 248 -11.41 -3.36 22.37
CA GLY A 248 -12.75 -3.20 21.80
C GLY A 248 -12.99 -1.86 21.10
N ARG A 249 -11.96 -1.04 20.87
CA ARG A 249 -12.08 0.21 20.09
C ARG A 249 -12.27 -0.06 18.59
N SER A 250 -11.92 -1.26 18.13
CA SER A 250 -12.18 -1.74 16.76
C SER A 250 -12.42 -3.25 16.76
N VAL A 251 -12.89 -3.78 15.63
CA VAL A 251 -12.91 -5.23 15.40
C VAL A 251 -11.47 -5.74 15.29
N PRO A 252 -11.09 -6.83 15.99
CA PRO A 252 -9.77 -7.42 15.84
C PRO A 252 -9.50 -7.83 14.39
N CYS A 253 -8.36 -7.42 13.81
CA CYS A 253 -8.05 -7.76 12.42
C CYS A 253 -8.00 -9.28 12.18
N ALA A 254 -7.59 -10.05 13.19
CA ALA A 254 -7.53 -11.51 13.15
C ALA A 254 -8.91 -12.16 12.97
N THR A 255 -10.02 -11.50 13.32
CA THR A 255 -11.38 -12.02 13.15
C THR A 255 -11.68 -12.33 11.68
N CYS A 256 -11.27 -11.47 10.77
CA CYS A 256 -11.50 -11.64 9.33
C CYS A 256 -10.25 -12.23 8.64
N HIS A 257 -9.05 -11.71 8.96
CA HIS A 257 -7.82 -12.10 8.26
C HIS A 257 -7.15 -13.36 8.82
N GLY A 258 -7.75 -13.99 9.84
CA GLY A 258 -7.20 -15.16 10.52
C GLY A 258 -6.10 -14.84 11.53
N PRO A 259 -5.75 -15.77 12.44
CA PRO A 259 -4.79 -15.53 13.53
C PRO A 259 -3.37 -15.25 13.03
N GLU A 260 -3.00 -15.77 11.86
CA GLU A 260 -1.71 -15.54 11.21
C GLU A 260 -1.78 -14.43 10.15
N LEU A 261 -2.92 -13.77 10.00
CA LEU A 261 -3.19 -12.70 9.03
C LEU A 261 -2.96 -13.12 7.57
N LYS A 262 -3.06 -14.41 7.29
CA LYS A 262 -2.89 -15.01 5.95
C LYS A 262 -4.13 -14.93 5.08
N GLY A 263 -5.25 -14.42 5.66
CA GLY A 263 -6.52 -14.33 4.96
C GLY A 263 -7.23 -15.68 4.79
N THR A 264 -8.22 -15.68 3.92
CA THR A 264 -9.02 -16.84 3.51
C THR A 264 -9.23 -16.81 1.99
N ASP A 265 -10.08 -17.68 1.45
CA ASP A 265 -10.38 -17.74 0.01
C ASP A 265 -10.94 -16.42 -0.58
N THR A 266 -11.54 -15.57 0.23
CA THR A 266 -12.13 -14.28 -0.19
C THR A 266 -11.53 -13.07 0.51
N ILE A 267 -10.87 -13.27 1.65
CA ILE A 267 -10.27 -12.21 2.47
C ILE A 267 -8.75 -12.20 2.23
N PRO A 268 -8.17 -11.06 1.81
CA PRO A 268 -6.77 -11.01 1.43
C PRO A 268 -5.83 -11.20 2.63
N PRO A 269 -4.65 -11.79 2.43
CA PRO A 269 -3.59 -11.76 3.42
C PRO A 269 -3.11 -10.31 3.64
N ILE A 270 -2.87 -9.96 4.91
CA ILE A 270 -2.24 -8.67 5.28
C ILE A 270 -0.85 -8.85 5.87
N VAL A 271 -0.48 -10.06 6.26
CA VAL A 271 0.88 -10.39 6.70
C VAL A 271 1.89 -10.16 5.58
N GLY A 272 3.04 -9.58 5.92
CA GLY A 272 4.13 -9.33 4.95
C GLY A 272 3.83 -8.26 3.90
N ARG A 273 2.72 -7.52 4.02
CA ARG A 273 2.39 -6.39 3.15
C ARG A 273 3.08 -5.11 3.63
N SER A 274 3.33 -4.19 2.71
CA SER A 274 3.88 -2.87 3.01
C SER A 274 3.06 -2.15 4.08
N PRO A 275 3.64 -1.73 5.21
CA PRO A 275 2.90 -1.02 6.26
C PRO A 275 2.38 0.34 5.81
N SER A 276 3.13 1.07 5.00
CA SER A 276 2.66 2.34 4.44
C SER A 276 1.49 2.14 3.47
N TYR A 277 1.50 1.05 2.70
CA TYR A 277 0.35 0.67 1.87
C TYR A 277 -0.87 0.31 2.73
N LEU A 278 -0.72 -0.49 3.79
CA LEU A 278 -1.81 -0.85 4.69
C LEU A 278 -2.41 0.39 5.36
N ALA A 279 -1.58 1.31 5.84
CA ALA A 279 -2.04 2.57 6.42
C ALA A 279 -2.91 3.36 5.44
N ARG A 280 -2.50 3.45 4.17
CA ARG A 280 -3.32 4.07 3.11
C ARG A 280 -4.65 3.36 2.92
N GLN A 281 -4.65 2.02 2.87
CA GLN A 281 -5.88 1.27 2.64
C GLN A 281 -6.88 1.45 3.78
N ILE A 282 -6.42 1.44 5.04
CA ILE A 282 -7.27 1.70 6.20
C ILE A 282 -7.82 3.14 6.15
N HIS A 283 -6.99 4.11 5.80
CA HIS A 283 -7.43 5.49 5.66
C HIS A 283 -8.44 5.67 4.52
N ASP A 284 -8.18 5.09 3.35
CA ASP A 284 -9.06 5.15 2.19
C ASP A 284 -10.44 4.48 2.46
N VAL A 285 -10.47 3.38 3.23
CA VAL A 285 -11.72 2.76 3.70
C VAL A 285 -12.44 3.71 4.68
N ARG A 286 -11.74 4.22 5.68
CA ARG A 286 -12.32 5.12 6.70
C ARG A 286 -12.92 6.39 6.10
N THR A 287 -12.31 6.93 5.05
CA THR A 287 -12.78 8.16 4.37
C THR A 287 -13.82 7.90 3.29
N GLY A 288 -14.17 6.64 3.02
CA GLY A 288 -15.06 6.27 1.94
C GLY A 288 -14.45 6.36 0.54
N ALA A 289 -13.15 6.68 0.42
CA ALA A 289 -12.46 6.66 -0.87
C ALA A 289 -12.33 5.23 -1.42
N ARG A 290 -12.33 4.23 -0.54
CA ARG A 290 -12.43 2.82 -0.87
C ARG A 290 -13.73 2.28 -0.27
N ALA A 291 -14.79 2.20 -1.10
CA ALA A 291 -16.16 1.90 -0.71
C ALA A 291 -16.73 0.65 -1.40
N GLY A 292 -15.90 -0.22 -1.99
CA GLY A 292 -16.35 -1.45 -2.66
C GLY A 292 -17.12 -2.41 -1.73
N ALA A 293 -17.73 -3.44 -2.28
CA ALA A 293 -18.71 -4.31 -1.65
C ALA A 293 -18.35 -4.86 -0.25
N ASN A 294 -17.07 -4.92 0.09
CA ASN A 294 -16.58 -5.44 1.38
C ASN A 294 -15.90 -4.36 2.24
N ALA A 295 -16.03 -3.09 1.88
CA ALA A 295 -15.39 -2.00 2.63
C ALA A 295 -16.17 -1.56 3.88
N ALA A 296 -17.45 -1.93 3.99
CA ALA A 296 -18.32 -1.58 5.11
C ALA A 296 -18.24 -2.56 6.30
N GLN A 297 -17.40 -3.56 6.22
CA GLN A 297 -17.14 -4.54 7.27
C GLN A 297 -15.93 -4.09 8.11
#